data_21c4d913a19048306f2c46cb04ae618c
#
_entry.id   21c4d913a19048306f2c46cb04ae618c
#
_cell.length_a   1.000
_cell.length_b   1.000
_cell.length_c   1.000
_cell.angle_alpha   90.00
_cell.angle_beta   90.00
_cell.angle_gamma   90.00
#
_symmetry.space_group_name_H-M   'P 1'
#
loop_
_entity.id
_entity.type
_entity.pdbx_description
1 polymer ?
#
loop_
_entity_poly.entity_id
_entity_poly.type
_entity_poly.pdbx_seq_one_letter_code
_entity_poly.pdbx_strand_id
1 'polypeptide(L)'
;MKNRWIYHLSRKEDLDASSKLNFYIPSAEDKNDGFVHFSTAKQLAVSAKKHRSGEKDIFLVEVDAHLIVDDLKWEPARNGEYFPHLYGPFFKKYVTRLTAIPIDSSGNHLLPKLKDEPHE
;
A
#
# COMPACT_ATOMS: atom_id res chain seq x y z
N MET A 1 -19.51 -1.17 -3.71
CA MET A 1 -18.04 -1.25 -3.64
C MET A 1 -17.54 -0.51 -2.42
N LYS A 2 -16.67 -1.11 -1.68
CA LYS A 2 -16.21 -0.49 -0.43
C LYS A 2 -15.30 0.68 -0.71
N ASN A 3 -14.06 0.41 -1.04
CA ASN A 3 -13.10 1.46 -1.30
C ASN A 3 -12.48 1.21 -2.66
N ARG A 4 -12.52 2.22 -3.49
CA ARG A 4 -11.92 2.13 -4.81
C ARG A 4 -10.42 2.32 -4.77
N TRP A 5 -9.95 3.22 -3.90
CA TRP A 5 -8.54 3.57 -3.83
C TRP A 5 -7.90 2.88 -2.64
N ILE A 6 -6.85 2.12 -2.89
CA ILE A 6 -6.11 1.43 -1.85
C ILE A 6 -4.63 1.78 -1.98
N TYR A 7 -3.90 1.62 -0.89
CA TYR A 7 -2.56 2.17 -0.77
C TYR A 7 -1.60 1.13 -0.22
N HIS A 8 -0.39 1.13 -0.77
CA HIS A 8 0.70 0.27 -0.33
C HIS A 8 1.88 1.16 0.00
N LEU A 9 2.57 0.86 1.09
CA LEU A 9 3.77 1.59 1.50
C LEU A 9 4.98 0.77 1.12
N SER A 10 5.77 1.28 0.19
CA SER A 10 6.90 0.56 -0.36
C SER A 10 8.21 1.22 0.04
N ARG A 11 9.23 0.42 0.30
CA ARG A 11 10.57 0.95 0.53
C ARG A 11 11.24 1.26 -0.81
N LYS A 12 12.07 2.30 -0.84
CA LYS A 12 12.80 2.66 -2.05
C LYS A 12 13.60 1.49 -2.60
N GLU A 13 14.21 0.71 -1.72
CA GLU A 13 15.00 -0.44 -2.14
C GLU A 13 14.17 -1.47 -2.91
N ASP A 14 12.93 -1.67 -2.50
CA ASP A 14 12.03 -2.61 -3.21
C ASP A 14 11.62 -2.06 -4.56
N LEU A 15 11.40 -0.75 -4.64
CA LEU A 15 11.07 -0.11 -5.91
C LEU A 15 12.26 -0.18 -6.87
N ASP A 16 13.47 0.09 -6.36
CA ASP A 16 14.68 0.04 -7.17
C ASP A 16 14.93 -1.37 -7.70
N ALA A 17 14.70 -2.38 -6.87
CA ALA A 17 14.84 -3.77 -7.27
C ALA A 17 13.89 -4.15 -8.40
N SER A 18 12.77 -3.43 -8.50
CA SER A 18 11.74 -3.69 -9.51
C SER A 18 11.88 -2.78 -10.73
N SER A 19 12.91 -1.94 -10.80
CA SER A 19 12.97 -0.85 -11.78
C SER A 19 12.89 -1.31 -13.23
N LYS A 20 13.42 -2.48 -13.56
CA LYS A 20 13.43 -3.00 -14.93
C LYS A 20 12.33 -4.02 -15.18
N LEU A 21 11.43 -4.20 -14.24
CA LEU A 21 10.35 -5.18 -14.35
C LEU A 21 9.03 -4.46 -14.54
N ASN A 22 8.03 -5.15 -15.07
CA ASN A 22 6.69 -4.57 -15.21
C ASN A 22 5.83 -4.84 -13.97
N PHE A 23 6.41 -5.44 -12.94
CA PHE A 23 5.73 -5.69 -11.67
C PHE A 23 6.66 -5.35 -10.52
N TYR A 24 6.07 -5.20 -9.31
CA TYR A 24 6.84 -4.93 -8.10
C TYR A 24 7.19 -6.22 -7.40
N ILE A 25 8.47 -6.36 -7.03
CA ILE A 25 8.92 -7.48 -6.22
C ILE A 25 8.36 -7.27 -4.82
N PRO A 26 7.71 -8.29 -4.23
CA PRO A 26 7.17 -8.15 -2.88
C PRO A 26 8.25 -7.87 -1.85
N SER A 27 7.91 -7.10 -0.82
CA SER A 27 8.79 -6.91 0.32
C SER A 27 8.98 -8.25 1.05
N ALA A 28 9.95 -8.29 1.97
CA ALA A 28 10.17 -9.49 2.76
C ALA A 28 8.91 -9.88 3.54
N GLU A 29 8.21 -8.87 4.10
CA GLU A 29 6.98 -9.11 4.84
C GLU A 29 5.88 -9.69 3.95
N ASP A 30 5.70 -9.09 2.76
CA ASP A 30 4.68 -9.55 1.82
C ASP A 30 4.98 -10.96 1.34
N LYS A 31 6.25 -11.24 1.05
CA LYS A 31 6.66 -12.56 0.61
C LYS A 31 6.40 -13.61 1.68
N ASN A 32 6.70 -13.26 2.93
CA ASN A 32 6.49 -14.15 4.05
C ASN A 32 5.01 -14.46 4.26
N ASP A 33 4.15 -13.44 4.09
CA ASP A 33 2.73 -13.60 4.32
C ASP A 33 1.98 -14.14 3.11
N GLY A 34 2.58 -14.10 1.93
CA GLY A 34 1.99 -14.66 0.73
C GLY A 34 1.06 -13.73 -0.02
N PHE A 35 1.02 -12.44 0.32
CA PHE A 35 0.19 -11.46 -0.36
C PHE A 35 0.76 -10.06 -0.15
N VAL A 36 0.37 -9.14 -1.03
CA VAL A 36 0.78 -7.75 -0.90
C VAL A 36 -0.20 -7.01 0.00
N HIS A 37 0.32 -6.31 1.00
CA HIS A 37 -0.50 -5.60 1.98
C HIS A 37 -0.89 -4.23 1.46
N PHE A 38 -2.19 -3.94 1.49
CA PHE A 38 -2.73 -2.62 1.17
C PHE A 38 -3.54 -2.10 2.35
N SER A 39 -3.80 -0.80 2.34
CA SER A 39 -4.65 -0.14 3.32
C SER A 39 -5.59 0.80 2.60
N THR A 40 -6.75 1.04 3.19
CA THR A 40 -7.63 2.11 2.71
C THR A 40 -7.05 3.45 3.15
N ALA A 41 -7.61 4.56 2.64
CA ALA A 41 -7.17 5.89 3.05
C ALA A 41 -7.30 6.07 4.56
N LYS A 42 -8.38 5.57 5.15
CA LYS A 42 -8.62 5.71 6.58
C LYS A 42 -7.66 4.88 7.43
N GLN A 43 -7.20 3.76 6.88
CA GLN A 43 -6.31 2.85 7.61
C GLN A 43 -4.84 3.23 7.50
N LEU A 44 -4.50 4.03 6.50
CA LEU A 44 -3.11 4.20 6.09
C LEU A 44 -2.22 4.83 7.17
N ALA A 45 -2.71 5.84 7.88
CA ALA A 45 -1.91 6.50 8.90
C ALA A 45 -1.50 5.52 10.01
N VAL A 46 -2.44 4.70 10.46
CA VAL A 46 -2.16 3.69 11.49
C VAL A 46 -1.22 2.62 10.94
N SER A 47 -1.42 2.20 9.70
CA SER A 47 -0.55 1.21 9.07
C SER A 47 0.88 1.72 8.94
N ALA A 48 1.06 2.97 8.54
CA ALA A 48 2.39 3.57 8.42
C ALA A 48 3.08 3.61 9.79
N LYS A 49 2.36 4.01 10.82
CA LYS A 49 2.92 4.09 12.16
C LYS A 49 3.29 2.72 12.70
N LYS A 50 2.47 1.72 12.43
CA LYS A 50 2.70 0.38 12.95
C LYS A 50 3.83 -0.33 12.23
N HIS A 51 3.91 -0.20 10.91
CA HIS A 51 4.81 -1.01 10.10
C HIS A 51 6.03 -0.28 9.57
N ARG A 52 6.01 1.04 9.56
CA ARG A 52 7.08 1.84 8.93
C ARG A 52 7.59 2.96 9.80
N SER A 53 7.26 2.97 11.09
CA SER A 53 7.65 4.06 11.99
C SER A 53 9.15 4.32 11.93
N GLY A 54 9.53 5.58 11.70
CA GLY A 54 10.92 5.99 11.66
C GLY A 54 11.66 5.63 10.38
N GLU A 55 11.05 4.89 9.45
CA GLU A 55 11.73 4.50 8.22
C GLU A 55 11.69 5.64 7.20
N LYS A 56 12.85 5.94 6.64
CA LYS A 56 12.97 6.93 5.57
C LYS A 56 12.81 6.25 4.22
N ASP A 57 12.67 7.08 3.19
CA ASP A 57 12.61 6.60 1.80
C ASP A 57 11.45 5.64 1.58
N ILE A 58 10.30 5.98 2.14
CA ILE A 58 9.06 5.25 1.92
C ILE A 58 8.26 5.95 0.83
N PHE A 59 7.68 5.16 -0.05
CA PHE A 59 6.85 5.65 -1.14
C PHE A 59 5.43 5.17 -0.98
N LEU A 60 4.49 6.05 -1.28
CA LEU A 60 3.08 5.72 -1.31
C LEU A 60 2.71 5.26 -2.71
N VAL A 61 2.12 4.09 -2.81
CA VAL A 61 1.67 3.50 -4.07
C VAL A 61 0.15 3.42 -4.04
N GLU A 62 -0.51 4.18 -4.92
CA GLU A 62 -1.96 4.19 -5.00
C GLU A 62 -2.42 3.29 -6.12
N VAL A 63 -3.44 2.49 -5.86
CA VAL A 63 -3.98 1.55 -6.83
C VAL A 63 -5.50 1.67 -6.87
N ASP A 64 -6.05 1.56 -8.08
CA ASP A 64 -7.50 1.44 -8.26
C ASP A 64 -7.88 -0.03 -8.05
N ALA A 65 -8.57 -0.30 -6.95
CA ALA A 65 -8.93 -1.66 -6.58
C ALA A 65 -9.80 -2.35 -7.63
N HIS A 66 -10.52 -1.59 -8.45
CA HIS A 66 -11.31 -2.17 -9.54
C HIS A 66 -10.46 -2.92 -10.54
N LEU A 67 -9.20 -2.51 -10.71
CA LEU A 67 -8.31 -3.15 -11.67
C LEU A 67 -7.77 -4.49 -11.20
N ILE A 68 -7.85 -4.76 -9.90
CA ILE A 68 -7.27 -5.97 -9.31
C ILE A 68 -8.29 -6.78 -8.51
N VAL A 69 -9.57 -6.57 -8.78
CA VAL A 69 -10.64 -7.16 -7.97
C VAL A 69 -10.57 -8.69 -7.95
N ASP A 70 -10.12 -9.31 -9.02
CA ASP A 70 -10.09 -10.78 -9.09
C ASP A 70 -9.10 -11.41 -8.11
N ASP A 71 -7.98 -10.71 -7.85
CA ASP A 71 -6.94 -11.22 -6.96
C ASP A 71 -6.92 -10.54 -5.61
N LEU A 72 -7.86 -9.64 -5.38
CA LEU A 72 -7.91 -8.85 -4.13
C LEU A 72 -8.89 -9.46 -3.16
N LYS A 73 -8.42 -9.71 -1.93
CA LYS A 73 -9.27 -10.23 -0.87
C LYS A 73 -9.28 -9.25 0.29
N TRP A 74 -10.45 -8.99 0.83
CA TRP A 74 -10.61 -8.17 2.02
C TRP A 74 -10.67 -9.10 3.22
N GLU A 75 -9.63 -9.03 4.05
CA GLU A 75 -9.46 -10.01 5.12
C GLU A 75 -9.31 -9.31 6.47
N PRO A 76 -9.85 -9.89 7.55
CA PRO A 76 -9.72 -9.28 8.87
C PRO A 76 -8.28 -9.32 9.35
N ALA A 77 -7.89 -8.23 10.01
CA ALA A 77 -6.55 -8.11 10.59
C ALA A 77 -6.71 -7.44 11.95
N ARG A 78 -6.00 -6.33 12.20
CA ARG A 78 -6.04 -5.65 13.50
C ARG A 78 -7.46 -5.29 13.93
N ASN A 79 -7.83 -5.68 15.14
CA ASN A 79 -9.14 -5.34 15.74
C ASN A 79 -10.33 -5.78 14.88
N GLY A 80 -10.16 -6.82 14.06
CA GLY A 80 -11.23 -7.29 13.20
C GLY A 80 -11.50 -6.42 11.99
N GLU A 81 -10.69 -5.39 11.77
CA GLU A 81 -10.83 -4.53 10.61
C GLU A 81 -10.39 -5.25 9.36
N TYR A 82 -11.10 -5.03 8.26
CA TYR A 82 -10.78 -5.69 7.00
C TYR A 82 -9.79 -4.84 6.20
N PHE A 83 -8.73 -5.48 5.75
CA PHE A 83 -7.70 -4.87 4.91
C PHE A 83 -7.65 -5.53 3.56
N PRO A 84 -7.36 -4.77 2.50
CA PRO A 84 -7.24 -5.37 1.17
C PRO A 84 -5.88 -6.04 1.00
N HIS A 85 -5.90 -7.30 0.57
CA HIS A 85 -4.70 -8.10 0.35
C HIS A 85 -4.69 -8.62 -1.09
N LEU A 86 -3.61 -8.37 -1.79
CA LEU A 86 -3.48 -8.80 -3.18
C LEU A 86 -2.77 -10.15 -3.25
N TYR A 87 -3.47 -11.14 -3.77
CA TYR A 87 -2.95 -12.49 -3.97
C TYR A 87 -2.63 -12.72 -5.44
N GLY A 88 -1.65 -12.01 -5.94
CA GLY A 88 -1.27 -12.12 -7.33
C GLY A 88 -0.14 -11.16 -7.63
N PRO A 89 0.33 -11.12 -8.88
CA PRO A 89 1.40 -10.21 -9.23
C PRO A 89 0.93 -8.75 -9.14
N PHE A 90 1.80 -7.90 -8.60
CA PHE A 90 1.50 -6.49 -8.47
C PHE A 90 2.09 -5.76 -9.68
N PHE A 91 1.33 -5.69 -10.76
CA PHE A 91 1.80 -5.05 -11.98
C PHE A 91 1.82 -3.53 -11.86
N LYS A 92 2.85 -2.91 -12.42
CA LYS A 92 2.99 -1.46 -12.38
C LYS A 92 1.85 -0.74 -13.09
N LYS A 93 1.22 -1.39 -14.06
CA LYS A 93 0.10 -0.78 -14.81
C LYS A 93 -1.12 -0.49 -13.92
N TYR A 94 -1.19 -1.10 -12.74
CA TYR A 94 -2.30 -0.84 -11.82
C TYR A 94 -2.10 0.43 -11.00
N VAL A 95 -0.89 0.97 -10.98
CA VAL A 95 -0.55 2.11 -10.13
C VAL A 95 -1.05 3.39 -10.75
N THR A 96 -1.84 4.15 -9.98
CA THR A 96 -2.37 5.43 -10.42
C THR A 96 -1.58 6.61 -9.85
N ARG A 97 -0.75 6.36 -8.82
CA ARG A 97 0.05 7.41 -8.20
C ARG A 97 1.20 6.79 -7.41
N LEU A 98 2.36 7.37 -7.57
CA LEU A 98 3.56 6.98 -6.81
C LEU A 98 4.19 8.24 -6.24
N THR A 99 4.26 8.34 -4.92
CA THR A 99 4.69 9.56 -4.26
C THR A 99 5.63 9.27 -3.11
N ALA A 100 6.76 9.98 -3.07
CA ALA A 100 7.67 9.88 -1.93
C ALA A 100 7.01 10.50 -0.70
N ILE A 101 7.19 9.86 0.45
CA ILE A 101 6.60 10.33 1.70
C ILE A 101 7.71 10.80 2.63
N PRO A 102 7.75 12.10 2.96
CA PRO A 102 8.73 12.59 3.93
C PRO A 102 8.36 12.19 5.35
N ILE A 103 9.32 12.21 6.24
CA ILE A 103 9.05 12.02 7.66
C ILE A 103 9.45 13.30 8.41
N ASP A 104 8.80 13.52 9.55
CA ASP A 104 9.15 14.66 10.39
C ASP A 104 10.26 14.27 11.37
N SER A 105 10.65 15.22 12.23
CA SER A 105 11.75 14.99 13.17
C SER A 105 11.44 13.93 14.22
N SER A 106 10.16 13.60 14.40
CA SER A 106 9.73 12.58 15.34
C SER A 106 9.59 11.21 14.69
N GLY A 107 9.90 11.09 13.39
CA GLY A 107 9.79 9.83 12.69
C GLY A 107 8.39 9.51 12.16
N ASN A 108 7.49 10.48 12.18
CA ASN A 108 6.14 10.28 11.66
C ASN A 108 6.11 10.59 10.17
N HIS A 109 5.42 9.74 9.41
CA HIS A 109 5.28 9.92 7.97
C HIS A 109 4.25 11.00 7.66
N LEU A 110 4.62 11.93 6.78
CA LEU A 110 3.75 13.01 6.37
C LEU A 110 2.99 12.58 5.13
N LEU A 111 1.81 12.05 5.33
CA LEU A 111 1.01 11.52 4.22
C LEU A 111 0.41 12.64 3.40
N PRO A 112 0.43 12.54 2.07
CA PRO A 112 -0.24 13.51 1.22
C PRO A 112 -1.75 13.34 1.31
N LYS A 113 -2.46 14.25 0.65
CA LYS A 113 -3.91 14.10 0.55
C LYS A 113 -4.24 12.82 -0.20
N LEU A 114 -5.11 12.02 0.40
CA LEU A 114 -5.51 10.74 -0.16
C LEU A 114 -6.89 10.84 -0.77
N LYS A 115 -7.18 9.95 -1.72
CA LYS A 115 -8.53 9.84 -2.29
C LYS A 115 -9.37 9.04 -1.32
N ASP A 116 -10.39 9.68 -0.80
CA ASP A 116 -11.33 9.02 0.09
C ASP A 116 -12.59 8.77 -0.70
N GLU A 117 -12.88 7.50 -0.94
CA GLU A 117 -13.98 7.11 -1.79
C GLU A 117 -15.30 7.56 -1.19
N PRO A 118 -16.07 8.37 -1.91
CA PRO A 118 -17.40 8.71 -1.41
C PRO A 118 -18.29 7.49 -1.38
N HIS A 119 -19.19 7.47 -0.43
CA HIS A 119 -20.11 6.36 -0.27
C HIS A 119 -21.38 6.68 -1.03
N GLU A 120 -21.75 5.81 -1.91
CA GLU A 120 -23.00 5.92 -2.66
C GLU A 120 -24.09 5.10 -2.07
#